data_1456ad1a6a09beb5e1939e19f6f73e86
#
_entry.id   1456ad1a6a09beb5e1939e19f6f73e86
#
_cell.length_a   1.000
_cell.length_b   1.000
_cell.length_c   1.000
_cell.angle_alpha   90.00
_cell.angle_beta   90.00
_cell.angle_gamma   90.00
#
_symmetry.space_group_name_H-M   'P 1'
#
loop_
_entity.id
_entity.type
_entity.pdbx_description
1 polymer ?
#
loop_
_entity_poly.entity_id
_entity_poly.type
_entity_poly.pdbx_seq_one_letter_code
_entity_poly.pdbx_strand_id
1 'polypeptide(L)'
;MQSAKFKSVNNKVDFVQLEHEMLAKWEKHTIFDRLRKKNKGGEPWSFLDGPITANNPMGVHHAWGRTLKDIFQRYHAMQGHELRYQNGFDCQGLWVEIEVEKELGFKSKRDVQEFGLEKFVNACKDRVHKYSDIQTEQSKRLGYWMDWDNSYFTMSDENNYTIWAFLKKLFNDDK
;
A
#
# COMPACT_ATOMS: atom_id res chain seq x y z
N MET A 1 -26.12 -9.41 48.17
CA MET A 1 -26.21 -9.29 46.69
C MET A 1 -24.84 -9.61 46.10
N GLN A 2 -24.72 -10.69 45.35
CA GLN A 2 -23.46 -10.97 44.63
C GLN A 2 -23.26 -9.91 43.57
N SER A 3 -22.12 -9.21 43.57
CA SER A 3 -21.77 -8.26 42.49
C SER A 3 -21.75 -9.00 41.16
N ALA A 4 -22.33 -8.42 40.13
CA ALA A 4 -22.35 -9.02 38.80
C ALA A 4 -20.93 -9.38 38.37
N LYS A 5 -20.68 -10.63 37.98
CA LYS A 5 -19.37 -11.18 37.61
C LYS A 5 -18.82 -10.52 36.32
N PHE A 6 -19.67 -9.89 35.52
CA PHE A 6 -19.34 -9.25 34.28
C PHE A 6 -19.81 -7.80 34.25
N LYS A 7 -19.05 -6.94 33.59
CA LYS A 7 -19.46 -5.55 33.35
C LYS A 7 -20.59 -5.52 32.32
N SER A 8 -21.53 -4.60 32.49
CA SER A 8 -22.54 -4.33 31.46
C SER A 8 -21.88 -3.89 30.16
N VAL A 9 -22.33 -4.44 29.06
CA VAL A 9 -21.86 -4.12 27.70
C VAL A 9 -22.93 -3.30 27.00
N ASN A 10 -22.52 -2.21 26.32
CA ASN A 10 -23.42 -1.44 25.49
C ASN A 10 -23.86 -2.30 24.27
N ASN A 11 -25.15 -2.38 24.03
CA ASN A 11 -25.72 -3.12 22.89
C ASN A 11 -25.71 -2.32 21.58
N LYS A 12 -25.37 -1.04 21.63
CA LYS A 12 -25.18 -0.18 20.45
C LYS A 12 -23.69 0.08 20.28
N VAL A 13 -23.12 -0.45 19.21
CA VAL A 13 -21.68 -0.29 18.88
C VAL A 13 -21.55 0.78 17.79
N ASP A 14 -20.78 1.82 18.06
CA ASP A 14 -20.28 2.74 17.03
C ASP A 14 -19.00 2.13 16.45
N PHE A 15 -19.12 1.49 15.30
CA PHE A 15 -17.98 0.83 14.66
C PHE A 15 -16.89 1.80 14.22
N VAL A 16 -17.24 3.00 13.78
CA VAL A 16 -16.28 4.02 13.35
C VAL A 16 -15.44 4.47 14.53
N GLN A 17 -16.09 4.78 15.67
CA GLN A 17 -15.39 5.15 16.88
C GLN A 17 -14.49 4.01 17.41
N LEU A 18 -15.01 2.78 17.42
CA LEU A 18 -14.25 1.60 17.84
C LEU A 18 -12.98 1.39 17.00
N GLU A 19 -13.08 1.58 15.69
CA GLU A 19 -11.93 1.47 14.78
C GLU A 19 -10.88 2.54 15.07
N HIS A 20 -11.28 3.80 15.28
CA HIS A 20 -10.35 4.86 15.66
C HIS A 20 -9.65 4.60 16.98
N GLU A 21 -10.38 4.14 17.99
CA GLU A 21 -9.83 3.77 19.29
C GLU A 21 -8.82 2.61 19.17
N MET A 22 -9.12 1.63 18.31
CA MET A 22 -8.24 0.49 18.09
C MET A 22 -6.96 0.89 17.37
N LEU A 23 -7.04 1.72 16.33
CA LEU A 23 -5.86 2.25 15.62
C LEU A 23 -4.96 3.05 16.58
N ALA A 24 -5.55 3.96 17.35
CA ALA A 24 -4.81 4.73 18.37
C ALA A 24 -4.14 3.83 19.42
N LYS A 25 -4.81 2.75 19.84
CA LYS A 25 -4.24 1.76 20.75
C LYS A 25 -3.07 1.01 20.13
N TRP A 26 -3.18 0.61 18.87
CA TRP A 26 -2.09 -0.08 18.16
C TRP A 26 -0.86 0.80 18.02
N GLU A 27 -1.04 2.06 17.68
CA GLU A 27 0.04 3.04 17.58
C GLU A 27 0.70 3.28 18.94
N LYS A 28 -0.09 3.64 19.97
CA LYS A 28 0.39 3.89 21.33
C LYS A 28 1.22 2.73 21.91
N HIS A 29 0.88 1.51 21.58
CA HIS A 29 1.54 0.32 22.10
C HIS A 29 2.51 -0.33 21.09
N THR A 30 2.76 0.30 19.96
CA THR A 30 3.65 -0.21 18.89
C THR A 30 3.38 -1.68 18.56
N ILE A 31 2.08 -2.04 18.41
CA ILE A 31 1.66 -3.44 18.33
C ILE A 31 2.29 -4.12 17.11
N PHE A 32 2.35 -3.44 15.96
CA PHE A 32 2.95 -4.00 14.74
C PHE A 32 4.44 -4.29 14.90
N ASP A 33 5.21 -3.36 15.44
CA ASP A 33 6.65 -3.55 15.68
C ASP A 33 6.93 -4.66 16.68
N ARG A 34 6.11 -4.75 17.71
CA ARG A 34 6.19 -5.84 18.70
C ARG A 34 5.92 -7.19 18.07
N LEU A 35 4.95 -7.28 17.14
CA LEU A 35 4.68 -8.51 16.41
C LEU A 35 5.86 -8.88 15.51
N ARG A 36 6.39 -7.94 14.73
CA ARG A 36 7.59 -8.16 13.91
C ARG A 36 8.77 -8.64 14.74
N LYS A 37 9.02 -7.98 15.86
CA LYS A 37 10.10 -8.39 16.78
C LYS A 37 9.91 -9.78 17.37
N LYS A 38 8.66 -10.12 17.73
CA LYS A 38 8.32 -11.44 18.29
C LYS A 38 8.62 -12.57 17.30
N ASN A 39 8.29 -12.35 16.01
CA ASN A 39 8.41 -13.37 14.98
C ASN A 39 9.77 -13.35 14.24
N LYS A 40 10.68 -12.47 14.65
CA LYS A 40 12.02 -12.38 14.04
C LYS A 40 12.79 -13.70 14.22
N GLY A 41 13.34 -14.23 13.12
CA GLY A 41 14.03 -15.51 13.07
C GLY A 41 13.10 -16.72 12.89
N GLY A 42 11.79 -16.49 12.76
CA GLY A 42 10.85 -17.52 12.36
C GLY A 42 11.01 -17.93 10.89
N GLU A 43 10.29 -18.98 10.49
CA GLU A 43 10.27 -19.39 9.08
C GLU A 43 9.77 -18.23 8.19
N PRO A 44 10.51 -17.86 7.13
CA PRO A 44 10.11 -16.76 6.26
C PRO A 44 8.80 -17.06 5.51
N TRP A 45 7.90 -16.10 5.51
CA TRP A 45 6.70 -16.14 4.67
C TRP A 45 6.42 -14.78 4.05
N SER A 46 6.12 -14.77 2.76
CA SER A 46 5.67 -13.57 2.06
C SER A 46 4.84 -13.94 0.84
N PHE A 47 4.12 -12.99 0.32
CA PHE A 47 3.46 -13.11 -0.98
C PHE A 47 3.97 -12.02 -1.92
N LEU A 48 3.83 -12.26 -3.20
CA LEU A 48 4.08 -11.26 -4.22
C LEU A 48 2.78 -10.51 -4.50
N ASP A 49 2.79 -9.20 -4.30
CA ASP A 49 1.63 -8.35 -4.53
C ASP A 49 1.73 -7.64 -5.88
N GLY A 50 0.62 -7.60 -6.64
CA GLY A 50 0.43 -6.64 -7.72
C GLY A 50 0.06 -5.28 -7.10
N PRO A 51 0.93 -4.26 -7.20
CA PRO A 51 0.67 -2.99 -6.52
C PRO A 51 -0.47 -2.21 -7.18
N ILE A 52 -1.18 -1.43 -6.36
CA ILE A 52 -2.24 -0.54 -6.85
C ILE A 52 -1.59 0.63 -7.57
N THR A 53 -2.15 1.05 -8.71
CA THR A 53 -1.71 2.27 -9.39
C THR A 53 -2.01 3.49 -8.53
N ALA A 54 -0.97 4.28 -8.24
CA ALA A 54 -1.07 5.46 -7.37
C ALA A 54 -1.57 6.69 -8.16
N ASN A 55 -2.80 6.66 -8.63
CA ASN A 55 -3.38 7.73 -9.45
C ASN A 55 -4.71 8.30 -8.94
N ASN A 56 -5.37 7.60 -8.02
CA ASN A 56 -6.63 7.98 -7.41
C ASN A 56 -6.76 7.38 -6.00
N PRO A 57 -7.70 7.83 -5.15
CA PRO A 57 -8.01 7.14 -3.90
C PRO A 57 -8.43 5.70 -4.14
N MET A 58 -8.23 4.83 -3.15
CA MET A 58 -8.66 3.43 -3.26
C MET A 58 -10.17 3.33 -3.43
N GLY A 59 -10.60 2.52 -4.41
CA GLY A 59 -11.97 2.06 -4.49
C GLY A 59 -12.24 0.88 -3.55
N VAL A 60 -13.51 0.53 -3.37
CA VAL A 60 -13.97 -0.58 -2.51
C VAL A 60 -13.31 -1.92 -2.89
N HIS A 61 -13.10 -2.17 -4.18
CA HIS A 61 -12.44 -3.39 -4.66
C HIS A 61 -10.96 -3.47 -4.25
N HIS A 62 -10.27 -2.34 -4.14
CA HIS A 62 -8.89 -2.30 -3.60
C HIS A 62 -8.88 -2.62 -2.11
N ALA A 63 -9.81 -2.04 -1.35
CA ALA A 63 -9.97 -2.32 0.07
C ALA A 63 -10.28 -3.81 0.32
N TRP A 64 -11.18 -4.39 -0.48
CA TRP A 64 -11.49 -5.82 -0.43
C TRP A 64 -10.25 -6.68 -0.69
N GLY A 65 -9.53 -6.43 -1.79
CA GLY A 65 -8.31 -7.17 -2.10
C GLY A 65 -7.25 -7.07 -0.99
N ARG A 66 -7.04 -5.87 -0.42
CA ARG A 66 -6.11 -5.67 0.71
C ARG A 66 -6.56 -6.43 1.97
N THR A 67 -7.85 -6.43 2.28
CA THR A 67 -8.39 -7.17 3.42
C THR A 67 -8.15 -8.68 3.28
N LEU A 68 -8.36 -9.25 2.09
CA LEU A 68 -8.08 -10.67 1.86
C LEU A 68 -6.59 -11.00 2.03
N LYS A 69 -5.70 -10.19 1.49
CA LYS A 69 -4.24 -10.37 1.65
C LYS A 69 -3.82 -10.27 3.13
N ASP A 70 -4.40 -9.33 3.86
CA ASP A 70 -4.11 -9.12 5.28
C ASP A 70 -4.53 -10.32 6.15
N ILE A 71 -5.62 -11.00 5.80
CA ILE A 71 -6.04 -12.23 6.48
C ILE A 71 -4.95 -13.29 6.40
N PHE A 72 -4.37 -13.53 5.23
CA PHE A 72 -3.28 -14.49 5.06
C PHE A 72 -2.03 -14.07 5.83
N GLN A 73 -1.64 -12.80 5.78
CA GLN A 73 -0.52 -12.28 6.55
C GLN A 73 -0.73 -12.47 8.04
N ARG A 74 -1.90 -12.13 8.56
CA ARG A 74 -2.22 -12.30 9.98
C ARG A 74 -2.22 -13.76 10.40
N TYR A 75 -2.77 -14.64 9.57
CA TYR A 75 -2.74 -16.07 9.83
C TYR A 75 -1.30 -16.58 9.97
N HIS A 76 -0.44 -16.32 9.01
CA HIS A 76 0.96 -16.74 9.06
C HIS A 76 1.74 -16.07 10.21
N ALA A 77 1.47 -14.80 10.49
CA ALA A 77 2.06 -14.13 11.65
C ALA A 77 1.66 -14.79 12.99
N MET A 78 0.41 -15.26 13.11
CA MET A 78 -0.04 -16.00 14.30
C MET A 78 0.61 -17.38 14.42
N GLN A 79 1.04 -18.00 13.31
CA GLN A 79 1.80 -19.24 13.29
C GLN A 79 3.29 -19.04 13.66
N GLY A 80 3.73 -17.79 13.84
CA GLY A 80 5.12 -17.47 14.19
C GLY A 80 6.05 -17.22 13.00
N HIS A 81 5.53 -17.17 11.78
CA HIS A 81 6.34 -16.86 10.59
C HIS A 81 6.88 -15.42 10.64
N GLU A 82 8.10 -15.24 10.13
CA GLU A 82 8.67 -13.90 9.88
C GLU A 82 8.17 -13.40 8.53
N LEU A 83 7.40 -12.30 8.54
CA LEU A 83 6.80 -11.69 7.35
C LEU A 83 7.56 -10.44 6.93
N ARG A 84 7.72 -10.27 5.62
CA ARG A 84 8.37 -9.09 5.05
C ARG A 84 7.49 -7.83 5.10
N TYR A 85 6.16 -7.97 4.99
CA TYR A 85 5.20 -6.86 4.94
C TYR A 85 5.50 -5.82 3.85
N GLN A 86 5.93 -6.28 2.68
CA GLN A 86 6.31 -5.40 1.57
C GLN A 86 5.09 -4.78 0.89
N ASN A 87 4.99 -3.46 0.92
CA ASN A 87 4.06 -2.69 0.09
C ASN A 87 4.76 -2.16 -1.17
N GLY A 88 3.99 -1.85 -2.20
CA GLY A 88 4.47 -1.19 -3.41
C GLY A 88 3.39 -0.32 -4.04
N PHE A 89 3.82 0.55 -4.95
CA PHE A 89 2.95 1.40 -5.75
C PHE A 89 3.31 1.26 -7.23
N ASP A 90 2.28 1.02 -8.05
CA ASP A 90 2.39 1.12 -9.50
C ASP A 90 2.33 2.60 -9.90
N CYS A 91 3.34 3.05 -10.65
CA CYS A 91 3.58 4.47 -10.87
C CYS A 91 3.47 4.87 -12.33
N GLN A 92 3.33 3.93 -13.24
CA GLN A 92 3.35 4.20 -14.67
C GLN A 92 2.02 3.83 -15.32
N GLY A 93 1.92 4.27 -16.57
CA GLY A 93 0.88 3.87 -17.49
C GLY A 93 -0.13 4.95 -17.80
N LEU A 94 -0.93 4.65 -18.80
CA LEU A 94 -1.91 5.55 -19.39
C LEU A 94 -2.90 6.15 -18.37
N TRP A 95 -3.23 5.40 -17.32
CA TRP A 95 -4.16 5.87 -16.28
C TRP A 95 -3.64 7.08 -15.49
N VAL A 96 -2.34 7.15 -15.24
CA VAL A 96 -1.72 8.31 -14.59
C VAL A 96 -1.75 9.51 -15.54
N GLU A 97 -1.34 9.30 -16.80
CA GLU A 97 -1.30 10.35 -17.83
C GLU A 97 -2.68 10.96 -18.07
N ILE A 98 -3.71 10.12 -18.28
CA ILE A 98 -5.09 10.59 -18.53
C ILE A 98 -5.61 11.47 -17.40
N GLU A 99 -5.34 11.10 -16.16
CA GLU A 99 -5.80 11.89 -15.02
C GLU A 99 -5.05 13.24 -14.93
N VAL A 100 -3.76 13.26 -15.25
CA VAL A 100 -2.98 14.52 -15.30
C VAL A 100 -3.44 15.38 -16.48
N GLU A 101 -3.69 14.81 -17.67
CA GLU A 101 -4.24 15.53 -18.80
C GLU A 101 -5.58 16.20 -18.46
N LYS A 102 -6.45 15.50 -17.74
CA LYS A 102 -7.74 16.05 -17.26
C LYS A 102 -7.53 17.19 -16.26
N GLU A 103 -6.63 17.04 -15.30
CA GLU A 103 -6.32 18.08 -14.30
C GLU A 103 -5.76 19.36 -14.97
N LEU A 104 -4.95 19.19 -16.02
CA LEU A 104 -4.38 20.29 -16.79
C LEU A 104 -5.33 20.85 -17.86
N GLY A 105 -6.49 20.21 -18.08
CA GLY A 105 -7.50 20.63 -19.05
C GLY A 105 -7.09 20.38 -20.48
N PHE A 106 -6.18 19.44 -20.74
CA PHE A 106 -5.70 19.09 -22.08
C PHE A 106 -6.80 18.38 -22.89
N LYS A 107 -6.82 18.67 -24.19
CA LYS A 107 -7.81 18.11 -25.13
C LYS A 107 -7.17 17.18 -26.16
N SER A 108 -5.86 17.27 -26.32
CA SER A 108 -5.10 16.49 -27.29
C SER A 108 -3.67 16.21 -26.82
N LYS A 109 -3.03 15.23 -27.43
CA LYS A 109 -1.61 14.94 -27.19
C LYS A 109 -0.67 16.09 -27.61
N ARG A 110 -1.13 17.02 -28.49
CA ARG A 110 -0.37 18.21 -28.85
C ARG A 110 -0.20 19.13 -27.64
N ASP A 111 -1.21 19.23 -26.78
CA ASP A 111 -1.18 20.08 -25.59
C ASP A 111 -0.05 19.63 -24.64
N VAL A 112 0.23 18.33 -24.57
CA VAL A 112 1.37 17.79 -23.80
C VAL A 112 2.71 18.28 -24.37
N GLN A 113 2.84 18.32 -25.72
CA GLN A 113 4.05 18.80 -26.37
C GLN A 113 4.26 20.31 -26.14
N GLU A 114 3.19 21.09 -26.22
CA GLU A 114 3.21 22.54 -25.99
C GLU A 114 3.49 22.88 -24.51
N PHE A 115 2.96 22.11 -23.57
CA PHE A 115 3.23 22.22 -22.14
C PHE A 115 4.68 21.90 -21.80
N GLY A 116 5.27 20.97 -22.53
CA GLY A 116 6.63 20.46 -22.36
C GLY A 116 6.67 19.11 -21.63
N LEU A 117 7.33 18.15 -22.27
CA LEU A 117 7.36 16.76 -21.81
C LEU A 117 7.89 16.61 -20.38
N GLU A 118 8.97 17.32 -20.05
CA GLU A 118 9.55 17.29 -18.70
C GLU A 118 8.55 17.75 -17.63
N LYS A 119 7.86 18.86 -17.89
CA LYS A 119 6.84 19.38 -16.96
C LYS A 119 5.69 18.39 -16.79
N PHE A 120 5.27 17.76 -17.87
CA PHE A 120 4.21 16.76 -17.84
C PHE A 120 4.61 15.51 -17.05
N VAL A 121 5.83 15.00 -17.25
CA VAL A 121 6.37 13.87 -16.49
C VAL A 121 6.47 14.20 -15.01
N ASN A 122 6.92 15.42 -14.66
CA ASN A 122 6.98 15.85 -13.26
C ASN A 122 5.57 15.94 -12.65
N ALA A 123 4.57 16.46 -13.36
CA ALA A 123 3.19 16.47 -12.91
C ALA A 123 2.64 15.04 -12.68
N CYS A 124 3.01 14.07 -13.53
CA CYS A 124 2.67 12.66 -13.31
C CYS A 124 3.32 12.09 -12.05
N LYS A 125 4.61 12.39 -11.81
CA LYS A 125 5.31 11.98 -10.58
C LYS A 125 4.67 12.58 -9.33
N ASP A 126 4.37 13.87 -9.36
CA ASP A 126 3.71 14.58 -8.24
C ASP A 126 2.34 13.96 -7.93
N ARG A 127 1.58 13.61 -8.97
CA ARG A 127 0.31 12.89 -8.81
C ARG A 127 0.51 11.55 -8.13
N VAL A 128 1.48 10.76 -8.58
CA VAL A 128 1.80 9.45 -7.98
C VAL A 128 2.14 9.61 -6.49
N HIS A 129 2.99 10.53 -6.11
CA HIS A 129 3.33 10.77 -4.70
C HIS A 129 2.11 11.16 -3.88
N LYS A 130 1.31 12.11 -4.38
CA LYS A 130 0.06 12.53 -3.72
C LYS A 130 -0.87 11.35 -3.45
N TYR A 131 -1.10 10.48 -4.43
CA TYR A 131 -2.04 9.38 -4.27
C TYR A 131 -1.45 8.16 -3.57
N SER A 132 -0.14 7.95 -3.59
CA SER A 132 0.50 6.96 -2.73
C SER A 132 0.31 7.30 -1.25
N ASP A 133 0.43 8.56 -0.86
CA ASP A 133 0.18 9.01 0.50
C ASP A 133 -1.29 8.80 0.90
N ILE A 134 -2.23 9.19 0.03
CA ILE A 134 -3.67 8.99 0.27
C ILE A 134 -4.00 7.50 0.41
N GLN A 135 -3.49 6.64 -0.48
CA GLN A 135 -3.73 5.20 -0.43
C GLN A 135 -3.07 4.55 0.79
N THR A 136 -1.93 5.06 1.25
CA THR A 136 -1.28 4.63 2.49
C THR A 136 -2.18 4.93 3.68
N GLU A 137 -2.70 6.15 3.81
CA GLU A 137 -3.58 6.52 4.91
C GLU A 137 -4.90 5.73 4.89
N GLN A 138 -5.49 5.54 3.71
CA GLN A 138 -6.68 4.69 3.55
C GLN A 138 -6.40 3.24 3.97
N SER A 139 -5.22 2.72 3.67
CA SER A 139 -4.84 1.35 4.03
C SER A 139 -4.57 1.20 5.53
N LYS A 140 -3.91 2.18 6.14
CA LYS A 140 -3.77 2.25 7.61
C LYS A 140 -5.14 2.31 8.28
N ARG A 141 -6.08 3.07 7.68
CA ARG A 141 -7.47 3.15 8.17
C ARG A 141 -8.22 1.83 8.10
N LEU A 142 -7.94 0.98 7.11
CA LEU A 142 -8.43 -0.41 7.04
C LEU A 142 -7.81 -1.33 8.11
N GLY A 143 -6.77 -0.88 8.81
CA GLY A 143 -5.98 -1.72 9.69
C GLY A 143 -5.02 -2.65 8.98
N TYR A 144 -4.73 -2.39 7.71
CA TYR A 144 -3.80 -3.17 6.90
C TYR A 144 -2.36 -2.91 7.35
N TRP A 145 -1.64 -3.96 7.76
CA TRP A 145 -0.26 -3.86 8.26
C TRP A 145 0.76 -4.08 7.17
N MET A 146 1.58 -3.08 6.93
CA MET A 146 2.70 -3.10 5.99
C MET A 146 3.87 -2.30 6.54
N ASP A 147 5.06 -2.57 6.03
CA ASP A 147 6.26 -1.76 6.24
C ASP A 147 6.21 -0.55 5.31
N TRP A 148 5.40 0.46 5.70
CA TRP A 148 5.07 1.61 4.86
C TRP A 148 6.28 2.45 4.50
N ASP A 149 7.25 2.57 5.40
CA ASP A 149 8.48 3.37 5.21
C ASP A 149 9.41 2.76 4.17
N ASN A 150 9.27 1.46 3.90
CA ASN A 150 10.05 0.72 2.91
C ASN A 150 9.20 0.29 1.71
N SER A 151 8.16 1.04 1.37
CA SER A 151 7.38 0.81 0.16
C SER A 151 8.22 1.01 -1.09
N TYR A 152 8.10 0.13 -2.09
CA TYR A 152 8.75 0.33 -3.37
C TYR A 152 7.84 1.09 -4.36
N PHE A 153 8.47 1.81 -5.27
CA PHE A 153 7.80 2.53 -6.35
C PHE A 153 8.31 1.99 -7.69
N THR A 154 7.40 1.60 -8.58
CA THR A 154 7.82 1.03 -9.87
C THR A 154 8.55 2.05 -10.77
N MET A 155 8.46 3.34 -10.47
CA MET A 155 9.21 4.40 -11.15
C MET A 155 10.62 4.63 -10.59
N SER A 156 11.03 3.93 -9.51
CA SER A 156 12.33 4.15 -8.89
C SER A 156 13.46 3.59 -9.76
N ASP A 157 14.65 4.16 -9.58
CA ASP A 157 15.85 3.71 -10.31
C ASP A 157 16.21 2.26 -9.95
N GLU A 158 16.07 1.87 -8.68
CA GLU A 158 16.34 0.51 -8.21
C GLU A 158 15.43 -0.51 -8.92
N ASN A 159 14.14 -0.18 -9.07
CA ASN A 159 13.21 -1.02 -9.79
C ASN A 159 13.59 -1.14 -11.27
N ASN A 160 13.89 -0.02 -11.92
CA ASN A 160 14.27 0.04 -13.32
C ASN A 160 15.57 -0.73 -13.57
N TYR A 161 16.61 -0.54 -12.75
CA TYR A 161 17.87 -1.27 -12.88
C TYR A 161 17.72 -2.77 -12.64
N THR A 162 16.83 -3.17 -11.74
CA THR A 162 16.51 -4.59 -11.52
C THR A 162 15.88 -5.22 -12.76
N ILE A 163 14.96 -4.51 -13.42
CA ILE A 163 14.35 -4.97 -14.68
C ILE A 163 15.41 -5.08 -15.78
N TRP A 164 16.27 -4.07 -15.93
CA TRP A 164 17.35 -4.11 -16.91
C TRP A 164 18.35 -5.23 -16.65
N ALA A 165 18.70 -5.49 -15.40
CA ALA A 165 19.57 -6.61 -15.03
C ALA A 165 18.93 -7.96 -15.40
N PHE A 166 17.63 -8.10 -15.20
CA PHE A 166 16.87 -9.29 -15.59
C PHE A 166 16.86 -9.48 -17.11
N LEU A 167 16.54 -8.42 -17.87
CA LEU A 167 16.55 -8.45 -19.35
C LEU A 167 17.93 -8.79 -19.90
N LYS A 168 18.99 -8.19 -19.33
CA LYS A 168 20.38 -8.50 -19.70
C LYS A 168 20.72 -9.97 -19.47
N LYS A 169 20.26 -10.54 -18.35
CA LYS A 169 20.46 -11.97 -18.06
C LYS A 169 19.76 -12.84 -19.11
N LEU A 170 18.49 -12.57 -19.42
CA LEU A 170 17.74 -13.31 -20.44
C LEU A 170 18.44 -13.23 -21.80
N PHE A 171 18.89 -12.06 -22.20
CA PHE A 171 19.62 -11.87 -23.46
C PHE A 171 20.93 -12.68 -23.51
N ASN A 172 21.68 -12.73 -22.40
CA ASN A 172 22.92 -13.48 -22.33
C ASN A 172 22.69 -15.01 -22.30
N ASP A 173 21.50 -15.44 -21.83
CA ASP A 173 21.11 -16.86 -21.74
C ASP A 173 20.37 -17.33 -23.03
N ASP A 174 20.37 -16.51 -24.11
CA ASP A 174 19.67 -16.76 -25.39
C ASP A 174 18.18 -17.10 -25.23
N LYS A 175 17.47 -16.39 -24.30
CA LYS A 175 16.06 -16.63 -24.00
C LYS A 175 15.18 -15.40 -24.31
#